data_de9c650b3ca47f2779e2834e29f9a23d
#
_entry.id   de9c650b3ca47f2779e2834e29f9a23d
#
_cell.length_a   1.000
_cell.length_b   1.000
_cell.length_c   1.000
_cell.angle_alpha   90.00
_cell.angle_beta   90.00
_cell.angle_gamma   90.00
#
_symmetry.space_group_name_H-M   'P 1'
#
loop_
_entity.id
_entity.type
_entity.pdbx_description
1 polymer ?
#
loop_
_entity_poly.entity_id
_entity_poly.type
_entity_poly.pdbx_seq_one_letter_code
_entity_poly.pdbx_strand_id
1 'polypeptide(L)'
;MTQVNVLEQVENSQLAFKILDYLRRNRSAKDSVEGIAKWWVREDPVEVRRVLEKLVELDLVGKRSNASFDLYYAANGSMDKRGLH
;
A
#
# COMPACT_ATOMS: atom_id res chain seq x y z
N MET A 1 13.33 25.04 -5.62
CA MET A 1 13.47 23.76 -5.70
C MET A 1 12.27 22.96 -5.47
N THR A 2 12.16 22.01 -6.11
CA THR A 2 11.00 21.24 -6.07
C THR A 2 10.96 20.34 -4.92
N GLN A 3 9.83 20.21 -4.29
CA GLN A 3 9.77 19.27 -3.27
C GLN A 3 9.59 17.92 -3.84
N VAL A 4 10.23 16.97 -3.26
CA VAL A 4 10.18 15.63 -3.74
C VAL A 4 8.92 14.96 -3.29
N ASN A 5 8.20 14.41 -4.23
CA ASN A 5 7.02 13.64 -3.91
C ASN A 5 7.49 12.30 -3.40
N VAL A 6 6.94 11.88 -2.30
CA VAL A 6 7.31 10.60 -1.73
C VAL A 6 7.14 9.47 -2.73
N LEU A 7 6.09 9.51 -3.52
CA LEU A 7 5.85 8.46 -4.49
C LEU A 7 6.87 8.43 -5.61
N GLU A 8 7.60 9.50 -5.81
CA GLU A 8 8.63 9.47 -6.83
C GLU A 8 9.78 8.58 -6.44
N GLN A 9 9.86 8.20 -5.20
CA GLN A 9 10.87 7.27 -4.76
C GLN A 9 10.51 5.84 -5.05
N VAL A 10 9.27 5.61 -5.48
CA VAL A 10 8.81 4.27 -5.75
C VAL A 10 9.06 3.97 -7.22
N GLU A 11 9.68 2.83 -7.46
CA GLU A 11 10.06 2.45 -8.79
C GLU A 11 8.92 2.50 -9.79
N ASN A 12 7.76 2.07 -9.42
CA ASN A 12 6.60 2.09 -10.29
C ASN A 12 5.52 2.95 -9.63
N SER A 13 5.63 4.25 -9.82
CA SER A 13 4.73 5.16 -9.11
C SER A 13 3.29 5.05 -9.58
N GLN A 14 3.07 4.65 -10.83
CA GLN A 14 1.70 4.48 -11.28
C GLN A 14 1.01 3.34 -10.55
N LEU A 15 1.72 2.24 -10.38
CA LEU A 15 1.17 1.12 -9.65
C LEU A 15 0.98 1.50 -8.18
N ALA A 16 1.93 2.22 -7.62
CA ALA A 16 1.80 2.68 -6.24
C ALA A 16 0.55 3.54 -6.08
N PHE A 17 0.31 4.40 -7.04
CA PHE A 17 -0.87 5.24 -7.02
C PHE A 17 -2.15 4.43 -7.06
N LYS A 18 -2.19 3.39 -7.91
CA LYS A 18 -3.37 2.54 -7.98
C LYS A 18 -3.65 1.87 -6.65
N ILE A 19 -2.62 1.39 -6.00
CA ILE A 19 -2.79 0.71 -4.72
C ILE A 19 -3.27 1.69 -3.67
N LEU A 20 -2.65 2.85 -3.60
CA LEU A 20 -3.02 3.82 -2.58
C LEU A 20 -4.42 4.38 -2.83
N ASP A 21 -4.77 4.56 -4.09
CA ASP A 21 -6.10 5.04 -4.41
C ASP A 21 -7.17 4.03 -4.01
N TYR A 22 -6.88 2.75 -4.24
CA TYR A 22 -7.81 1.72 -3.83
C TYR A 22 -8.00 1.75 -2.32
N LEU A 23 -6.90 1.88 -1.58
CA LEU A 23 -6.98 1.91 -0.13
C LEU A 23 -7.68 3.16 0.37
N ARG A 24 -7.51 4.27 -0.33
CA ARG A 24 -8.18 5.49 0.06
C ARG A 24 -9.69 5.34 -0.06
N ARG A 25 -10.13 4.61 -1.06
CA ARG A 25 -11.56 4.41 -1.25
C ARG A 25 -12.09 3.26 -0.42
N ASN A 26 -11.24 2.36 -0.02
CA ASN A 26 -11.65 1.18 0.73
C ASN A 26 -10.78 1.04 1.96
N ARG A 27 -11.03 1.92 2.92
CA ARG A 27 -10.14 2.06 4.07
C ARG A 27 -10.00 0.81 4.91
N SER A 28 -10.97 -0.04 4.90
CA SER A 28 -10.88 -1.27 5.68
C SER A 28 -10.41 -2.47 4.87
N ALA A 29 -10.04 -2.26 3.63
CA ALA A 29 -9.58 -3.37 2.81
C ALA A 29 -8.22 -3.87 3.26
N LYS A 30 -8.03 -5.17 3.17
CA LYS A 30 -6.74 -5.77 3.40
C LYS A 30 -6.68 -7.05 2.58
N ASP A 31 -5.52 -7.36 2.07
CA ASP A 31 -5.38 -8.52 1.22
C ASP A 31 -3.92 -8.90 1.09
N SER A 32 -3.68 -10.07 0.53
CA SER A 32 -2.34 -10.53 0.24
C SER A 32 -1.85 -9.92 -1.06
N VAL A 33 -0.58 -10.13 -1.36
CA VAL A 33 -0.02 -9.67 -2.62
C VAL A 33 -0.83 -10.20 -3.78
N GLU A 34 -1.14 -11.49 -3.73
CA GLU A 34 -1.88 -12.12 -4.81
C GLU A 34 -3.26 -11.51 -4.99
N GLY A 35 -3.94 -11.27 -3.89
CA GLY A 35 -5.27 -10.67 -3.96
C GLY A 35 -5.21 -9.25 -4.49
N ILE A 36 -4.25 -8.48 -4.02
CA ILE A 36 -4.11 -7.11 -4.48
C ILE A 36 -3.79 -7.09 -5.97
N ALA A 37 -2.87 -7.95 -6.39
CA ALA A 37 -2.49 -7.99 -7.78
C ALA A 37 -3.64 -8.39 -8.68
N LYS A 38 -4.45 -9.32 -8.23
CA LYS A 38 -5.51 -9.86 -9.06
C LYS A 38 -6.78 -9.01 -9.02
N TRP A 39 -7.15 -8.57 -7.83
CA TRP A 39 -8.46 -7.95 -7.66
C TRP A 39 -8.43 -6.43 -7.57
N TRP A 40 -7.38 -5.87 -6.98
CA TRP A 40 -7.33 -4.44 -6.77
C TRP A 40 -6.81 -3.70 -8.00
N VAL A 41 -5.69 -4.14 -8.55
CA VAL A 41 -5.02 -3.38 -9.59
C VAL A 41 -4.84 -4.13 -10.90
N ARG A 42 -4.94 -5.44 -10.87
CA ARG A 42 -4.76 -6.27 -12.07
C ARG A 42 -3.40 -6.07 -12.70
N GLU A 43 -2.40 -6.25 -11.88
CA GLU A 43 -1.02 -6.09 -12.31
C GLU A 43 -0.23 -7.33 -11.89
N ASP A 44 0.99 -7.43 -12.41
CA ASP A 44 1.83 -8.56 -12.11
C ASP A 44 2.13 -8.66 -10.61
N PRO A 45 1.94 -9.83 -9.99
CA PRO A 45 2.17 -9.94 -8.55
C PRO A 45 3.61 -9.65 -8.12
N VAL A 46 4.59 -9.93 -8.97
CA VAL A 46 5.97 -9.64 -8.60
C VAL A 46 6.17 -8.14 -8.47
N GLU A 47 5.61 -7.39 -9.41
CA GLU A 47 5.70 -5.94 -9.34
C GLU A 47 4.91 -5.41 -8.17
N VAL A 48 3.72 -5.98 -7.94
CA VAL A 48 2.89 -5.54 -6.84
C VAL A 48 3.62 -5.73 -5.52
N ARG A 49 4.27 -6.87 -5.35
CA ARG A 49 5.00 -7.11 -4.12
C ARG A 49 6.10 -6.08 -3.93
N ARG A 50 6.82 -5.79 -4.99
CA ARG A 50 7.92 -4.83 -4.91
C ARG A 50 7.42 -3.46 -4.49
N VAL A 51 6.34 -3.03 -5.11
CA VAL A 51 5.77 -1.73 -4.79
C VAL A 51 5.21 -1.71 -3.37
N LEU A 52 4.52 -2.78 -2.97
CA LEU A 52 3.96 -2.84 -1.63
C LEU A 52 5.05 -2.75 -0.57
N GLU A 53 6.17 -3.45 -0.77
CA GLU A 53 7.23 -3.40 0.22
C GLU A 53 7.79 -1.99 0.34
N LYS A 54 7.87 -1.29 -0.78
CA LYS A 54 8.34 0.08 -0.71
C LYS A 54 7.34 0.98 -0.01
N LEU A 55 6.06 0.77 -0.26
CA LEU A 55 5.04 1.56 0.40
C LEU A 55 5.01 1.30 1.90
N VAL A 56 5.31 0.08 2.31
CA VAL A 56 5.43 -0.23 3.72
C VAL A 56 6.61 0.52 4.32
N GLU A 57 7.73 0.55 3.60
CA GLU A 57 8.89 1.28 4.04
C GLU A 57 8.59 2.75 4.26
N LEU A 58 7.74 3.30 3.41
CA LEU A 58 7.40 4.71 3.48
C LEU A 58 6.24 4.99 4.43
N ASP A 59 5.77 3.98 5.11
CA ASP A 59 4.66 4.08 6.07
C ASP A 59 3.35 4.50 5.43
N LEU A 60 3.21 4.21 4.15
CA LEU A 60 1.96 4.49 3.47
C LEU A 60 1.03 3.28 3.44
N VAL A 61 1.58 2.10 3.67
CA VAL A 61 0.83 0.86 3.71
C VAL A 61 1.28 0.10 4.93
N GLY A 62 0.36 -0.54 5.62
CA GLY A 62 0.69 -1.38 6.75
C GLY A 62 0.79 -2.83 6.31
N LYS A 63 1.51 -3.62 7.07
CA LYS A 63 1.72 -5.01 6.76
C LYS A 63 1.56 -5.83 8.02
N ARG A 64 0.78 -6.88 7.95
CA ARG A 64 0.65 -7.80 9.06
C ARG A 64 1.00 -9.19 8.56
N SER A 65 1.99 -9.80 9.18
CA SER A 65 2.41 -11.13 8.79
C SER A 65 1.80 -12.15 9.71
N ASN A 66 1.37 -13.25 9.14
CA ASN A 66 0.96 -14.36 9.98
C ASN A 66 1.60 -15.62 9.40
N ALA A 67 1.22 -16.78 9.89
CA ALA A 67 1.96 -18.00 9.58
C ALA A 67 2.01 -18.30 8.09
N SER A 68 0.97 -18.00 7.37
CA SER A 68 0.87 -18.42 5.99
C SER A 68 1.10 -17.34 4.97
N PHE A 69 0.83 -16.10 5.32
CA PHE A 69 0.91 -15.04 4.33
C PHE A 69 0.95 -13.68 5.01
N ASP A 70 1.22 -12.67 4.20
CA ASP A 70 1.21 -11.28 4.66
C ASP A 70 -0.02 -10.59 4.17
N LEU A 71 -0.59 -9.73 4.98
CA LEU A 71 -1.71 -8.90 4.59
C LEU A 71 -1.28 -7.45 4.58
N TYR A 72 -1.74 -6.73 3.59
CA TYR A 72 -1.42 -5.31 3.44
C TYR A 72 -2.69 -4.49 3.57
N TYR A 73 -2.59 -3.32 4.18
CA TYR A 73 -3.75 -2.50 4.46
C TYR A 73 -3.34 -1.03 4.56
N ALA A 74 -4.33 -0.16 4.72
CA ALA A 74 -4.06 1.27 4.79
C ALA A 74 -3.38 1.60 6.11
N ALA A 75 -2.19 2.13 6.02
CA ALA A 75 -1.45 2.46 7.22
C ALA A 75 -1.93 3.73 7.87
N ASN A 76 -2.65 4.53 7.13
CA ASN A 76 -3.04 5.80 7.68
C ASN A 76 -4.07 5.69 8.78
N GLY A 77 -4.44 4.48 9.13
CA GLY A 77 -5.27 4.33 10.29
C GLY A 77 -4.62 4.92 11.51
N SER A 78 -3.31 4.93 11.52
CA SER A 78 -2.65 5.49 12.66
C SER A 78 -2.84 6.98 12.72
N MET A 79 -3.10 7.60 11.61
CA MET A 79 -3.35 9.00 11.64
C MET A 79 -4.65 9.33 12.23
N ASP A 80 -5.58 8.44 12.12
CA ASP A 80 -6.87 8.68 12.69
C ASP A 80 -6.81 8.72 14.17
N LYS A 81 -5.86 8.03 14.73
CA LYS A 81 -5.77 8.04 16.14
C LYS A 81 -5.47 9.34 16.66
N ARG A 82 -4.68 10.07 15.95
CA ARG A 82 -4.32 11.31 16.47
C ARG A 82 -5.55 12.15 16.57
N GLY A 83 -6.47 11.91 15.72
CA GLY A 83 -7.67 12.63 15.87
C GLY A 83 -8.43 12.23 17.04
N LEU A 84 -8.17 11.30 17.52
CA LEU A 84 -8.89 10.91 18.54
C LEU A 84 -8.51 11.13 19.76
N HIS A 85 -7.99 11.10 19.58
CA HIS A 85 -7.86 11.24 20.54
C HIS A 85 -7.98 11.45 20.97
#